data_01a0fb88b9cc3711df04b668fdb658cf
#
_entry.id   01a0fb88b9cc3711df04b668fdb658cf
#
_cell.length_a   1.000
_cell.length_b   1.000
_cell.length_c   1.000
_cell.angle_alpha   90.00
_cell.angle_beta   90.00
_cell.angle_gamma   90.00
#
_symmetry.space_group_name_H-M   'P 1'
#
loop_
_entity.id
_entity.type
_entity.pdbx_description
1 polymer ?
#
loop_
_entity_poly.entity_id
_entity_poly.type
_entity_poly.pdbx_seq_one_letter_code
_entity_poly.pdbx_strand_id
1 'polypeptide(L)'
;MKKSMNGKVVLIVGGAGSIGAVTARDFAELGARVAISHRDVPEEGAAAAKVVQSLPGEGHAALVADVARTDTLKALRAEIERCYGRLDILVNAAGFTKPVPHADLEALDDALIDKMFAVNWRGQFATIRTFAPLLKASGDGLIVSISSIAGTNGIGSSIAYCAAKAGIDVMTKSLARVLAPEVRVLAVAPGVVDTNFVPGRGTDFNARTAATTPLKRIATPEDIALAILACATQLGFATGTTFVVDGGRSL
;
A
#
# COMPACT_ATOMS: atom_id res chain seq x y z
N MET A 1 9.65 -22.91 5.26
CA MET A 1 8.17 -23.01 5.26
C MET A 1 7.59 -21.63 5.39
N LYS A 2 6.61 -21.25 4.54
CA LYS A 2 5.86 -19.98 4.71
C LYS A 2 5.04 -20.10 6.01
N LYS A 3 5.07 -19.06 6.87
CA LYS A 3 4.28 -19.01 8.11
C LYS A 3 2.80 -18.95 7.70
N SER A 4 1.97 -19.89 8.21
CA SER A 4 0.52 -19.88 7.98
C SER A 4 -0.11 -18.61 8.53
N MET A 5 -1.11 -18.09 7.82
CA MET A 5 -1.93 -16.95 8.22
C MET A 5 -3.34 -17.35 8.67
N ASN A 6 -3.56 -18.63 8.96
CA ASN A 6 -4.85 -19.12 9.45
C ASN A 6 -5.30 -18.34 10.69
N GLY A 7 -6.56 -17.89 10.67
CA GLY A 7 -7.15 -17.08 11.74
C GLY A 7 -6.74 -15.61 11.77
N LYS A 8 -5.81 -15.18 10.91
CA LYS A 8 -5.43 -13.77 10.76
C LYS A 8 -6.39 -13.02 9.85
N VAL A 9 -6.60 -11.75 10.17
CA VAL A 9 -7.40 -10.81 9.37
C VAL A 9 -6.48 -9.75 8.77
N VAL A 10 -6.53 -9.59 7.46
CA VAL A 10 -5.73 -8.63 6.69
C VAL A 10 -6.64 -7.61 6.05
N LEU A 11 -6.41 -6.32 6.29
CA LEU A 11 -7.05 -5.23 5.57
C LEU A 11 -6.06 -4.65 4.55
N ILE A 12 -6.46 -4.61 3.28
CA ILE A 12 -5.68 -3.99 2.20
C ILE A 12 -6.46 -2.78 1.67
N VAL A 13 -6.01 -1.60 2.03
CA VAL A 13 -6.60 -0.34 1.57
C VAL A 13 -6.10 -0.05 0.16
N GLY A 14 -7.05 0.08 -0.80
CA GLY A 14 -6.71 0.11 -2.22
C GLY A 14 -6.47 -1.29 -2.81
N GLY A 15 -7.13 -2.31 -2.24
CA GLY A 15 -6.91 -3.71 -2.59
C GLY A 15 -7.42 -4.13 -3.98
N ALA A 16 -8.19 -3.30 -4.68
CA ALA A 16 -8.57 -3.55 -6.08
C ALA A 16 -7.50 -3.10 -7.10
N GLY A 17 -6.47 -2.37 -6.66
CA GLY A 17 -5.33 -1.99 -7.50
C GLY A 17 -4.38 -3.17 -7.76
N SER A 18 -3.50 -3.03 -8.77
CA SER A 18 -2.62 -4.12 -9.23
C SER A 18 -1.82 -4.78 -8.09
N ILE A 19 -1.09 -4.01 -7.29
CA ILE A 19 -0.30 -4.53 -6.14
C ILE A 19 -1.25 -5.08 -5.06
N GLY A 20 -2.33 -4.34 -4.76
CA GLY A 20 -3.28 -4.72 -3.73
C GLY A 20 -3.98 -6.06 -4.01
N ALA A 21 -4.39 -6.29 -5.25
CA ALA A 21 -5.08 -7.52 -5.66
C ALA A 21 -4.17 -8.76 -5.55
N VAL A 22 -2.92 -8.64 -6.00
CA VAL A 22 -1.93 -9.73 -5.86
C VAL A 22 -1.63 -9.98 -4.38
N THR A 23 -1.44 -8.91 -3.59
CA THR A 23 -1.23 -9.02 -2.14
C THR A 23 -2.41 -9.72 -1.45
N ALA A 24 -3.65 -9.41 -1.86
CA ALA A 24 -4.86 -10.06 -1.33
C ALA A 24 -4.86 -11.56 -1.60
N ARG A 25 -4.54 -11.95 -2.82
CA ARG A 25 -4.43 -13.36 -3.22
C ARG A 25 -3.36 -14.10 -2.39
N ASP A 26 -2.16 -13.53 -2.30
CA ASP A 26 -1.04 -14.16 -1.60
C ASP A 26 -1.32 -14.37 -0.10
N PHE A 27 -2.00 -13.44 0.57
CA PHE A 27 -2.45 -13.62 1.95
C PHE A 27 -3.58 -14.67 2.07
N ALA A 28 -4.53 -14.67 1.14
CA ALA A 28 -5.61 -15.66 1.12
C ALA A 28 -5.07 -17.08 0.89
N GLU A 29 -4.08 -17.27 0.02
CA GLU A 29 -3.37 -18.55 -0.20
C GLU A 29 -2.69 -19.08 1.07
N LEU A 30 -2.32 -18.20 2.01
CA LEU A 30 -1.77 -18.58 3.31
C LEU A 30 -2.84 -18.80 4.39
N GLY A 31 -4.13 -18.70 4.04
CA GLY A 31 -5.27 -18.95 4.92
C GLY A 31 -5.74 -17.72 5.70
N ALA A 32 -5.31 -16.50 5.36
CA ALA A 32 -5.86 -15.30 5.96
C ALA A 32 -7.27 -14.98 5.45
N ARG A 33 -8.10 -14.38 6.31
CA ARG A 33 -9.30 -13.68 5.86
C ARG A 33 -8.91 -12.28 5.41
N VAL A 34 -9.28 -11.92 4.19
CA VAL A 34 -8.84 -10.66 3.57
C VAL A 34 -10.04 -9.74 3.35
N ALA A 35 -9.95 -8.53 3.88
CA ALA A 35 -10.80 -7.42 3.52
C ALA A 35 -10.02 -6.47 2.60
N ILE A 36 -10.63 -6.04 1.50
CA ILE A 36 -10.05 -5.00 0.65
C ILE A 36 -10.96 -3.78 0.66
N SER A 37 -10.39 -2.58 0.59
CA SER A 37 -11.21 -1.38 0.44
C SER A 37 -11.08 -0.75 -0.93
N HIS A 38 -12.17 -0.11 -1.36
CA HIS A 38 -12.30 0.67 -2.59
C HIS A 38 -13.12 1.93 -2.32
N ARG A 39 -13.03 2.94 -3.19
CA ARG A 39 -13.90 4.12 -3.10
C ARG A 39 -15.32 3.77 -3.52
N ASP A 40 -16.27 4.59 -3.12
CA ASP A 40 -17.68 4.47 -3.54
C ASP A 40 -17.85 4.96 -4.98
N VAL A 41 -17.27 4.17 -5.90
CA VAL A 41 -17.30 4.37 -7.36
C VAL A 41 -17.66 3.03 -7.98
N PRO A 42 -18.69 2.94 -8.86
CA PRO A 42 -19.21 1.69 -9.38
C PRO A 42 -18.13 0.79 -10.00
N GLU A 43 -17.20 1.37 -10.79
CA GLU A 43 -16.14 0.64 -11.45
C GLU A 43 -15.14 0.03 -10.45
N GLU A 44 -14.81 0.77 -9.38
CA GLU A 44 -13.93 0.28 -8.31
C GLU A 44 -14.62 -0.81 -7.48
N GLY A 45 -15.91 -0.63 -7.19
CA GLY A 45 -16.72 -1.66 -6.52
C GLY A 45 -16.78 -2.96 -7.31
N ALA A 46 -17.03 -2.87 -8.63
CA ALA A 46 -17.03 -4.04 -9.51
C ALA A 46 -15.66 -4.73 -9.59
N ALA A 47 -14.57 -3.96 -9.65
CA ALA A 47 -13.21 -4.48 -9.63
C ALA A 47 -12.89 -5.17 -8.29
N ALA A 48 -13.27 -4.55 -7.17
CA ALA A 48 -13.07 -5.10 -5.83
C ALA A 48 -13.85 -6.42 -5.64
N ALA A 49 -15.11 -6.47 -6.11
CA ALA A 49 -15.91 -7.69 -6.06
C ALA A 49 -15.27 -8.84 -6.84
N LYS A 50 -14.73 -8.57 -8.04
CA LYS A 50 -14.01 -9.58 -8.84
C LYS A 50 -12.76 -10.10 -8.11
N VAL A 51 -11.98 -9.21 -7.48
CA VAL A 51 -10.82 -9.63 -6.69
C VAL A 51 -11.27 -10.57 -5.59
N VAL A 52 -12.24 -10.16 -4.75
CA VAL A 52 -12.73 -10.98 -3.62
C VAL A 52 -13.26 -12.34 -4.09
N GLN A 53 -14.02 -12.39 -5.18
CA GLN A 53 -14.54 -13.64 -5.74
C GLN A 53 -13.44 -14.60 -6.23
N SER A 54 -12.26 -14.07 -6.59
CA SER A 54 -11.13 -14.88 -7.07
C SER A 54 -10.21 -15.38 -5.95
N LEU A 55 -10.40 -14.91 -4.70
CA LEU A 55 -9.55 -15.31 -3.59
C LEU A 55 -9.85 -16.74 -3.14
N PRO A 56 -8.82 -17.56 -2.86
CA PRO A 56 -9.03 -18.90 -2.29
C PRO A 56 -9.44 -18.80 -0.82
N GLY A 57 -10.33 -19.69 -0.38
CA GLY A 57 -10.85 -19.72 0.99
C GLY A 57 -12.15 -18.95 1.14
N GLU A 58 -12.46 -18.56 2.38
CA GLU A 58 -13.74 -17.95 2.73
C GLU A 58 -13.56 -16.73 3.66
N GLY A 59 -14.63 -15.93 3.80
CA GLY A 59 -14.65 -14.81 4.73
C GLY A 59 -13.90 -13.59 4.21
N HIS A 60 -13.74 -13.44 2.90
CA HIS A 60 -13.20 -12.25 2.27
C HIS A 60 -14.29 -11.21 2.02
N ALA A 61 -13.94 -9.92 2.01
CA ALA A 61 -14.90 -8.84 1.78
C ALA A 61 -14.31 -7.68 0.97
N ALA A 62 -15.15 -7.06 0.14
CA ALA A 62 -14.90 -5.76 -0.46
C ALA A 62 -15.73 -4.72 0.29
N LEU A 63 -15.09 -3.67 0.80
CA LEU A 63 -15.68 -2.66 1.67
C LEU A 63 -15.40 -1.25 1.15
N VAL A 64 -16.34 -0.34 1.35
CA VAL A 64 -16.21 1.04 0.86
C VAL A 64 -15.42 1.89 1.84
N ALA A 65 -14.38 2.59 1.36
CA ALA A 65 -13.71 3.68 2.07
C ALA A 65 -12.90 4.57 1.14
N ASP A 66 -12.93 5.87 1.35
CA ASP A 66 -12.02 6.84 0.76
C ASP A 66 -11.00 7.28 1.81
N VAL A 67 -9.71 7.04 1.56
CA VAL A 67 -8.63 7.40 2.48
C VAL A 67 -8.53 8.92 2.72
N ALA A 68 -9.00 9.73 1.79
CA ALA A 68 -9.04 11.17 1.95
C ALA A 68 -10.14 11.65 2.92
N ARG A 69 -11.06 10.76 3.31
CA ARG A 69 -12.23 11.04 4.17
C ARG A 69 -12.20 10.18 5.43
N THR A 70 -11.90 10.79 6.57
CA THR A 70 -11.77 10.08 7.86
C THR A 70 -13.08 9.44 8.34
N ASP A 71 -14.24 10.00 7.99
CA ASP A 71 -15.56 9.45 8.31
C ASP A 71 -15.76 8.07 7.67
N THR A 72 -15.36 7.90 6.41
CA THR A 72 -15.46 6.61 5.71
C THR A 72 -14.49 5.57 6.29
N LEU A 73 -13.31 5.99 6.77
CA LEU A 73 -12.38 5.09 7.46
C LEU A 73 -12.94 4.61 8.81
N LYS A 74 -13.66 5.47 9.54
CA LYS A 74 -14.35 5.07 10.78
C LYS A 74 -15.47 4.07 10.49
N ALA A 75 -16.24 4.27 9.41
CA ALA A 75 -17.25 3.31 8.97
C ALA A 75 -16.61 1.97 8.57
N LEU A 76 -15.51 2.01 7.79
CA LEU A 76 -14.75 0.81 7.45
C LEU A 76 -14.28 0.06 8.70
N ARG A 77 -13.79 0.77 9.73
CA ARG A 77 -13.39 0.14 10.98
C ARG A 77 -14.56 -0.59 11.65
N ALA A 78 -15.72 0.04 11.74
CA ALA A 78 -16.92 -0.59 12.32
C ALA A 78 -17.30 -1.87 11.57
N GLU A 79 -17.20 -1.87 10.22
CA GLU A 79 -17.45 -3.07 9.42
C GLU A 79 -16.39 -4.18 9.67
N ILE A 80 -15.10 -3.84 9.80
CA ILE A 80 -14.05 -4.81 10.16
C ILE A 80 -14.33 -5.40 11.56
N GLU A 81 -14.70 -4.57 12.54
CA GLU A 81 -15.05 -5.05 13.88
C GLU A 81 -16.28 -5.97 13.83
N ARG A 82 -17.31 -5.61 13.08
CA ARG A 82 -18.54 -6.40 12.93
C ARG A 82 -18.29 -7.74 12.23
N CYS A 83 -17.52 -7.75 11.14
CA CYS A 83 -17.31 -8.96 10.33
C CYS A 83 -16.27 -9.91 10.91
N TYR A 84 -15.24 -9.38 11.57
CA TYR A 84 -14.06 -10.16 11.94
C TYR A 84 -13.72 -10.10 13.42
N GLY A 85 -14.14 -9.07 14.15
CA GLY A 85 -13.83 -8.87 15.57
C GLY A 85 -12.36 -8.55 15.86
N ARG A 86 -11.49 -8.51 14.83
CA ARG A 86 -10.05 -8.26 14.95
C ARG A 86 -9.44 -7.73 13.65
N LEU A 87 -8.23 -7.18 13.78
CA LEU A 87 -7.36 -6.88 12.64
C LEU A 87 -5.91 -7.20 13.03
N ASP A 88 -5.21 -7.99 12.22
CA ASP A 88 -3.82 -8.37 12.46
C ASP A 88 -2.84 -7.62 11.56
N ILE A 89 -3.22 -7.40 10.30
CA ILE A 89 -2.34 -6.78 9.31
C ILE A 89 -3.10 -5.69 8.56
N LEU A 90 -2.49 -4.53 8.45
CA LEU A 90 -2.93 -3.41 7.61
C LEU A 90 -1.91 -3.18 6.50
N VAL A 91 -2.35 -3.25 5.24
CA VAL A 91 -1.56 -2.87 4.07
C VAL A 91 -2.15 -1.59 3.47
N ASN A 92 -1.39 -0.50 3.48
CA ASN A 92 -1.75 0.76 2.83
C ASN A 92 -1.23 0.75 1.38
N ALA A 93 -2.05 0.29 0.44
CA ALA A 93 -1.75 0.25 -0.99
C ALA A 93 -2.50 1.31 -1.81
N ALA A 94 -3.40 2.07 -1.19
CA ALA A 94 -4.05 3.20 -1.85
C ALA A 94 -3.05 4.32 -2.14
N GLY A 95 -3.14 4.89 -3.33
CA GLY A 95 -2.29 5.99 -3.75
C GLY A 95 -2.89 6.71 -4.96
N PHE A 96 -2.38 7.91 -5.19
CA PHE A 96 -2.73 8.75 -6.32
C PHE A 96 -1.48 9.41 -6.90
N THR A 97 -1.44 9.55 -8.22
CA THR A 97 -0.43 10.37 -8.87
C THR A 97 -0.98 11.04 -10.13
N LYS A 98 -0.38 12.18 -10.46
CA LYS A 98 -0.53 12.87 -11.74
C LYS A 98 0.88 13.31 -12.17
N PRO A 99 1.34 12.93 -13.37
CA PRO A 99 2.64 13.38 -13.86
C PRO A 99 2.65 14.90 -14.08
N VAL A 100 3.66 15.55 -13.51
CA VAL A 100 4.01 16.95 -13.76
C VAL A 100 5.52 17.00 -13.92
N PRO A 101 6.06 17.50 -15.05
CA PRO A 101 7.50 17.65 -15.22
C PRO A 101 8.10 18.49 -14.09
N HIS A 102 9.21 18.04 -13.48
CA HIS A 102 9.81 18.76 -12.34
C HIS A 102 10.29 20.17 -12.69
N ALA A 103 10.58 20.46 -13.95
CA ALA A 103 10.97 21.78 -14.41
C ALA A 103 9.78 22.75 -14.58
N ASP A 104 8.54 22.24 -14.59
CA ASP A 104 7.32 23.04 -14.75
C ASP A 104 6.68 23.25 -13.37
N LEU A 105 7.18 24.23 -12.63
CA LEU A 105 6.72 24.52 -11.28
C LEU A 105 5.28 25.04 -11.25
N GLU A 106 4.88 25.81 -12.25
CA GLU A 106 3.54 26.40 -12.33
C GLU A 106 2.44 25.34 -12.59
N ALA A 107 2.77 24.26 -13.31
CA ALA A 107 1.83 23.16 -13.54
C ALA A 107 1.55 22.30 -12.29
N LEU A 108 2.36 22.46 -11.24
CA LEU A 108 2.14 21.82 -9.94
C LEU A 108 1.41 22.80 -9.00
N ASP A 109 0.13 23.00 -9.26
CA ASP A 109 -0.72 23.91 -8.49
C ASP A 109 -1.02 23.40 -7.06
N ASP A 110 -1.48 24.34 -6.20
CA ASP A 110 -1.81 24.06 -4.79
C ASP A 110 -2.87 22.94 -4.65
N ALA A 111 -3.88 22.92 -5.51
CA ALA A 111 -4.95 21.93 -5.46
C ALA A 111 -4.42 20.52 -5.75
N LEU A 112 -3.47 20.38 -6.68
CA LEU A 112 -2.82 19.11 -6.97
C LEU A 112 -1.89 18.68 -5.83
N ILE A 113 -1.14 19.61 -5.24
CA ILE A 113 -0.30 19.37 -4.05
C ILE A 113 -1.17 18.86 -2.91
N ASP A 114 -2.25 19.57 -2.58
CA ASP A 114 -3.17 19.20 -1.50
C ASP A 114 -3.78 17.81 -1.73
N LYS A 115 -4.23 17.52 -2.95
CA LYS A 115 -4.78 16.20 -3.30
C LYS A 115 -3.72 15.11 -3.17
N MET A 116 -2.48 15.38 -3.60
CA MET A 116 -1.38 14.43 -3.49
C MET A 116 -1.11 14.05 -2.04
N PHE A 117 -1.01 15.05 -1.16
CA PHE A 117 -0.81 14.83 0.27
C PHE A 117 -2.05 14.24 0.96
N ALA A 118 -3.26 14.69 0.58
CA ALA A 118 -4.50 14.17 1.14
C ALA A 118 -4.64 12.66 0.95
N VAL A 119 -4.26 12.13 -0.22
CA VAL A 119 -4.37 10.70 -0.51
C VAL A 119 -3.14 9.93 -0.03
N ASN A 120 -1.92 10.34 -0.46
CA ASN A 120 -0.73 9.50 -0.29
C ASN A 120 -0.15 9.54 1.13
N TRP A 121 -0.26 10.68 1.86
CA TRP A 121 0.31 10.81 3.19
C TRP A 121 -0.76 10.89 4.28
N ARG A 122 -1.61 11.92 4.26
CA ARG A 122 -2.65 12.11 5.27
C ARG A 122 -3.63 10.94 5.31
N GLY A 123 -4.00 10.42 4.14
CA GLY A 123 -4.89 9.27 4.01
C GLY A 123 -4.30 8.01 4.65
N GLN A 124 -3.02 7.71 4.41
CA GLN A 124 -2.35 6.58 5.06
C GLN A 124 -2.24 6.79 6.58
N PHE A 125 -1.87 7.99 7.04
CA PHE A 125 -1.85 8.29 8.47
C PHE A 125 -3.23 8.15 9.11
N ALA A 126 -4.28 8.69 8.47
CA ALA A 126 -5.66 8.59 8.96
C ALA A 126 -6.12 7.13 9.06
N THR A 127 -5.75 6.30 8.08
CA THR A 127 -6.00 4.85 8.09
C THR A 127 -5.30 4.20 9.27
N ILE A 128 -4.00 4.42 9.43
CA ILE A 128 -3.22 3.87 10.55
C ILE A 128 -3.83 4.29 11.89
N ARG A 129 -4.09 5.58 12.08
CA ARG A 129 -4.72 6.11 13.31
C ARG A 129 -6.05 5.44 13.61
N THR A 130 -6.85 5.17 12.59
CA THR A 130 -8.17 4.56 12.74
C THR A 130 -8.07 3.09 13.18
N PHE A 131 -7.11 2.34 12.63
CA PHE A 131 -6.98 0.90 12.85
C PHE A 131 -5.95 0.53 13.92
N ALA A 132 -5.12 1.44 14.39
CA ALA A 132 -4.11 1.18 15.43
C ALA A 132 -4.66 0.50 16.69
N PRO A 133 -5.86 0.85 17.23
CA PRO A 133 -6.41 0.15 18.38
C PRO A 133 -6.69 -1.32 18.13
N LEU A 134 -7.21 -1.70 16.96
CA LEU A 134 -7.46 -3.11 16.60
C LEU A 134 -6.15 -3.88 16.38
N LEU A 135 -5.17 -3.25 15.73
CA LEU A 135 -3.85 -3.83 15.52
C LEU A 135 -3.13 -4.07 16.85
N LYS A 136 -3.19 -3.12 17.80
CA LYS A 136 -2.66 -3.31 19.14
C LYS A 136 -3.34 -4.45 19.89
N ALA A 137 -4.67 -4.52 19.81
CA ALA A 137 -5.44 -5.57 20.45
C ALA A 137 -5.15 -6.97 19.90
N SER A 138 -4.60 -7.10 18.70
CA SER A 138 -4.18 -8.40 18.13
C SER A 138 -2.92 -8.97 18.81
N GLY A 139 -2.10 -8.14 19.48
CA GLY A 139 -0.87 -8.50 20.19
C GLY A 139 0.36 -8.75 19.30
N ASP A 140 0.16 -8.89 17.98
CA ASP A 140 1.22 -9.07 16.96
C ASP A 140 0.78 -8.36 15.67
N GLY A 141 0.47 -7.07 15.80
CA GLY A 141 0.00 -6.25 14.70
C GLY A 141 1.10 -5.90 13.70
N LEU A 142 0.72 -5.76 12.43
CA LEU A 142 1.64 -5.32 11.38
C LEU A 142 0.98 -4.25 10.51
N ILE A 143 1.73 -3.19 10.22
CA ILE A 143 1.41 -2.18 9.21
C ILE A 143 2.48 -2.23 8.13
N VAL A 144 2.06 -2.33 6.86
CA VAL A 144 2.94 -2.19 5.70
C VAL A 144 2.39 -1.11 4.79
N SER A 145 3.16 -0.05 4.59
CA SER A 145 2.80 1.07 3.70
C SER A 145 3.57 1.01 2.39
N ILE A 146 2.90 1.30 1.27
CA ILE A 146 3.58 1.41 -0.02
C ILE A 146 4.17 2.81 -0.18
N SER A 147 5.51 2.90 -0.05
CA SER A 147 6.30 4.07 -0.36
C SER A 147 6.70 4.10 -1.84
N SER A 148 7.87 4.58 -2.18
CA SER A 148 8.49 4.57 -3.52
C SER A 148 9.96 4.99 -3.41
N ILE A 149 10.83 4.52 -4.31
CA ILE A 149 12.19 5.07 -4.45
C ILE A 149 12.17 6.57 -4.76
N ALA A 150 11.07 7.10 -5.32
CA ALA A 150 10.88 8.53 -5.55
C ALA A 150 10.96 9.35 -4.25
N GLY A 151 10.65 8.75 -3.09
CA GLY A 151 10.77 9.39 -1.78
C GLY A 151 12.21 9.57 -1.31
N THR A 152 13.16 8.81 -1.86
CA THR A 152 14.58 8.87 -1.49
C THR A 152 15.44 9.57 -2.53
N ASN A 153 15.20 9.32 -3.83
CA ASN A 153 16.02 9.90 -4.90
C ASN A 153 15.43 11.17 -5.54
N GLY A 154 14.19 11.55 -5.19
CA GLY A 154 13.52 12.73 -5.74
C GLY A 154 13.12 12.61 -7.21
N ILE A 155 13.20 11.42 -7.82
CA ILE A 155 12.84 11.17 -9.21
C ILE A 155 11.50 10.43 -9.27
N GLY A 156 10.44 11.14 -9.59
CA GLY A 156 9.07 10.61 -9.59
C GLY A 156 8.15 11.31 -10.57
N SER A 157 6.89 11.01 -10.50
CA SER A 157 5.85 11.57 -11.38
C SER A 157 5.61 13.06 -11.16
N SER A 158 5.91 13.58 -9.97
CA SER A 158 5.88 15.02 -9.62
C SER A 158 6.66 15.25 -8.33
N ILE A 159 7.06 16.52 -8.07
CA ILE A 159 7.73 16.91 -6.82
C ILE A 159 6.85 16.59 -5.60
N ALA A 160 5.54 16.87 -5.67
CA ALA A 160 4.61 16.58 -4.57
C ALA A 160 4.48 15.08 -4.30
N TYR A 161 4.53 14.23 -5.35
CA TYR A 161 4.55 12.78 -5.17
C TYR A 161 5.82 12.31 -4.45
N CYS A 162 6.99 12.81 -4.85
CA CYS A 162 8.27 12.50 -4.19
C CYS A 162 8.21 12.89 -2.70
N ALA A 163 7.75 14.11 -2.39
CA ALA A 163 7.63 14.61 -1.03
C ALA A 163 6.65 13.77 -0.18
N ALA A 164 5.49 13.42 -0.73
CA ALA A 164 4.51 12.58 -0.03
C ALA A 164 5.07 11.18 0.28
N LYS A 165 5.85 10.58 -0.64
CA LYS A 165 6.49 9.27 -0.44
C LYS A 165 7.64 9.32 0.55
N ALA A 166 8.46 10.38 0.55
CA ALA A 166 9.46 10.65 1.59
C ALA A 166 8.80 10.77 2.98
N GLY A 167 7.64 11.45 3.04
CA GLY A 167 6.85 11.55 4.25
C GLY A 167 6.38 10.21 4.79
N ILE A 168 6.08 9.22 3.94
CA ILE A 168 5.72 7.85 4.38
C ILE A 168 6.91 7.18 5.06
N ASP A 169 8.14 7.33 4.55
CA ASP A 169 9.34 6.71 5.13
C ASP A 169 9.65 7.28 6.51
N VAL A 170 9.49 8.59 6.70
CA VAL A 170 9.63 9.24 8.02
C VAL A 170 8.50 8.82 8.96
N MET A 171 7.26 8.81 8.47
CA MET A 171 6.09 8.38 9.25
C MET A 171 6.24 6.93 9.74
N THR A 172 6.77 6.03 8.90
CA THR A 172 7.05 4.64 9.25
C THR A 172 7.98 4.55 10.46
N LYS A 173 9.07 5.32 10.49
CA LYS A 173 10.01 5.38 11.62
C LYS A 173 9.38 5.94 12.90
N SER A 174 8.58 7.00 12.75
CA SER A 174 7.92 7.66 13.87
C SER A 174 6.87 6.76 14.52
N LEU A 175 6.02 6.12 13.70
CA LEU A 175 4.97 5.22 14.18
C LEU A 175 5.53 3.93 14.77
N ALA A 176 6.64 3.41 14.24
CA ALA A 176 7.30 2.23 14.79
C ALA A 176 7.71 2.43 16.26
N ARG A 177 8.17 3.65 16.62
CA ARG A 177 8.57 3.96 18.01
C ARG A 177 7.39 4.00 18.97
N VAL A 178 6.22 4.46 18.51
CA VAL A 178 5.06 4.70 19.39
C VAL A 178 4.05 3.56 19.40
N LEU A 179 4.15 2.63 18.43
CA LEU A 179 3.25 1.48 18.33
C LEU A 179 3.89 0.16 18.75
N ALA A 180 5.23 0.13 18.92
CA ALA A 180 5.93 -1.01 19.50
C ALA A 180 5.63 -1.12 21.01
N PRO A 181 5.67 -2.35 21.59
CA PRO A 181 5.98 -3.62 20.91
C PRO A 181 4.78 -4.28 20.20
N GLU A 182 3.56 -3.81 20.39
CA GLU A 182 2.34 -4.50 19.96
C GLU A 182 2.15 -4.48 18.44
N VAL A 183 2.71 -3.44 17.75
CA VAL A 183 2.56 -3.29 16.30
C VAL A 183 3.89 -2.96 15.64
N ARG A 184 4.29 -3.76 14.68
CA ARG A 184 5.42 -3.45 13.78
C ARG A 184 4.94 -2.56 12.64
N VAL A 185 5.74 -1.56 12.28
CA VAL A 185 5.43 -0.62 11.20
C VAL A 185 6.55 -0.64 10.19
N LEU A 186 6.24 -1.03 8.96
CA LEU A 186 7.17 -1.20 7.87
C LEU A 186 6.66 -0.49 6.62
N ALA A 187 7.56 -0.22 5.69
CA ALA A 187 7.21 0.23 4.35
C ALA A 187 7.93 -0.60 3.29
N VAL A 188 7.34 -0.69 2.11
CA VAL A 188 7.95 -1.20 0.90
C VAL A 188 8.04 -0.05 -0.10
N ALA A 189 9.22 0.18 -0.67
CA ALA A 189 9.50 1.23 -1.64
C ALA A 189 9.79 0.60 -3.02
N PRO A 190 8.78 0.48 -3.88
CA PRO A 190 8.97 0.00 -5.24
C PRO A 190 9.80 0.95 -6.10
N GLY A 191 10.49 0.39 -7.08
CA GLY A 191 10.92 1.09 -8.27
C GLY A 191 9.76 1.27 -9.27
N VAL A 192 10.06 1.16 -10.57
CA VAL A 192 9.01 1.14 -11.59
C VAL A 192 8.35 -0.22 -11.61
N VAL A 193 7.03 -0.23 -11.44
CA VAL A 193 6.20 -1.43 -11.46
C VAL A 193 5.35 -1.42 -12.73
N ASP A 194 5.15 -2.58 -13.34
CA ASP A 194 4.30 -2.77 -14.53
C ASP A 194 2.83 -2.69 -14.15
N THR A 195 2.31 -1.47 -14.14
CA THR A 195 0.94 -1.14 -13.77
C THR A 195 0.47 0.12 -14.48
N ASN A 196 -0.83 0.35 -14.48
CA ASN A 196 -1.45 1.59 -14.98
C ASN A 196 -1.49 2.73 -13.94
N PHE A 197 -0.74 2.64 -12.84
CA PHE A 197 -0.77 3.63 -11.76
C PHE A 197 -0.34 5.04 -12.21
N VAL A 198 0.65 5.14 -13.08
CA VAL A 198 1.10 6.42 -13.65
C VAL A 198 0.51 6.59 -15.03
N PRO A 199 -0.48 7.49 -15.21
CA PRO A 199 -1.11 7.70 -16.51
C PRO A 199 -0.15 8.31 -17.54
N GLY A 200 -0.40 8.07 -18.84
CA GLY A 200 0.32 8.70 -19.93
C GLY A 200 1.72 8.14 -20.22
N ARG A 201 2.08 6.98 -19.68
CA ARG A 201 3.32 6.29 -20.07
C ARG A 201 3.21 5.78 -21.51
N GLY A 202 4.20 6.12 -22.34
CA GLY A 202 4.28 5.62 -23.72
C GLY A 202 4.55 4.11 -23.78
N THR A 203 4.27 3.48 -24.90
CA THR A 203 4.37 2.04 -25.10
C THR A 203 5.79 1.45 -24.89
N ASP A 204 6.82 2.25 -25.14
CA ASP A 204 8.23 1.87 -24.98
C ASP A 204 8.83 2.22 -23.61
N PHE A 205 8.04 2.87 -22.72
CA PHE A 205 8.50 3.30 -21.39
C PHE A 205 9.04 2.13 -20.56
N ASN A 206 8.31 1.02 -20.52
CA ASN A 206 8.70 -0.17 -19.75
C ASN A 206 10.00 -0.78 -20.28
N ALA A 207 10.14 -0.89 -21.60
CA ALA A 207 11.35 -1.43 -22.23
C ALA A 207 12.60 -0.55 -21.97
N ARG A 208 12.47 0.78 -22.13
CA ARG A 208 13.57 1.72 -21.83
C ARG A 208 13.96 1.69 -20.36
N THR A 209 12.97 1.61 -19.47
CA THR A 209 13.20 1.54 -18.03
C THR A 209 13.91 0.23 -17.66
N ALA A 210 13.45 -0.89 -18.20
CA ALA A 210 14.09 -2.19 -18.00
C ALA A 210 15.57 -2.20 -18.46
N ALA A 211 15.87 -1.61 -19.61
CA ALA A 211 17.22 -1.55 -20.16
C ALA A 211 18.22 -0.83 -19.22
N THR A 212 17.75 0.20 -18.49
CA THR A 212 18.56 0.99 -17.54
C THR A 212 18.51 0.46 -16.09
N THR A 213 17.60 -0.45 -15.77
CA THR A 213 17.54 -1.09 -14.44
C THR A 213 18.63 -2.19 -14.36
N PRO A 214 19.41 -2.29 -13.27
CA PRO A 214 20.45 -3.31 -13.13
C PRO A 214 19.95 -4.75 -13.35
N LEU A 215 18.80 -5.14 -12.80
CA LEU A 215 18.20 -6.46 -13.02
C LEU A 215 17.52 -6.63 -14.39
N LYS A 216 17.67 -5.66 -15.33
CA LYS A 216 17.23 -5.72 -16.73
C LYS A 216 15.73 -6.01 -16.93
N ARG A 217 14.93 -5.70 -15.93
CA ARG A 217 13.47 -5.71 -15.98
C ARG A 217 12.90 -4.64 -15.05
N ILE A 218 11.65 -4.29 -15.23
CA ILE A 218 10.86 -3.56 -14.22
C ILE A 218 10.22 -4.56 -13.27
N ALA A 219 9.81 -4.09 -12.09
CA ALA A 219 9.10 -4.93 -11.13
C ALA A 219 7.69 -5.28 -11.63
N THR A 220 7.19 -6.44 -11.25
CA THR A 220 5.78 -6.80 -11.37
C THR A 220 5.04 -6.55 -10.06
N PRO A 221 3.70 -6.51 -10.05
CA PRO A 221 2.93 -6.47 -8.81
C PRO A 221 3.29 -7.60 -7.84
N GLU A 222 3.63 -8.79 -8.35
CA GLU A 222 4.05 -9.97 -7.59
C GLU A 222 5.37 -9.72 -6.83
N ASP A 223 6.35 -9.06 -7.43
CA ASP A 223 7.60 -8.71 -6.74
C ASP A 223 7.33 -7.88 -5.47
N ILE A 224 6.38 -6.96 -5.57
CA ILE A 224 6.03 -6.08 -4.45
C ILE A 224 5.16 -6.81 -3.42
N ALA A 225 4.21 -7.61 -3.86
CA ALA A 225 3.37 -8.42 -2.98
C ALA A 225 4.20 -9.43 -2.17
N LEU A 226 5.19 -10.07 -2.78
CA LEU A 226 6.13 -10.96 -2.08
C LEU A 226 6.93 -10.23 -1.00
N ALA A 227 7.35 -8.99 -1.23
CA ALA A 227 8.05 -8.18 -0.21
C ALA A 227 7.10 -7.83 0.96
N ILE A 228 5.84 -7.48 0.68
CA ILE A 228 4.81 -7.26 1.71
C ILE A 228 4.58 -8.54 2.51
N LEU A 229 4.46 -9.66 1.83
CA LEU A 229 4.26 -10.97 2.46
C LEU A 229 5.45 -11.36 3.35
N ALA A 230 6.68 -11.08 2.90
CA ALA A 230 7.89 -11.30 3.69
C ALA A 230 7.91 -10.48 4.99
N CYS A 231 7.41 -9.23 4.96
CA CYS A 231 7.22 -8.41 6.17
C CYS A 231 6.32 -9.12 7.20
N ALA A 232 5.31 -9.84 6.74
CA ALA A 232 4.36 -10.57 7.61
C ALA A 232 4.91 -11.92 8.08
N THR A 233 5.65 -12.63 7.23
CA THR A 233 5.96 -14.06 7.44
C THR A 233 7.41 -14.33 7.83
N GLN A 234 8.38 -13.45 7.49
CA GLN A 234 9.81 -13.68 7.64
C GLN A 234 10.51 -12.65 8.53
N LEU A 235 10.05 -11.40 8.50
CA LEU A 235 10.77 -10.28 9.10
C LEU A 235 10.22 -9.91 10.49
N GLY A 236 10.06 -10.91 11.37
CA GLY A 236 9.46 -10.73 12.70
C GLY A 236 10.22 -9.78 13.63
N PHE A 237 11.51 -9.51 13.39
CA PHE A 237 12.34 -8.58 14.21
C PHE A 237 12.60 -7.25 13.50
N ALA A 238 11.83 -6.93 12.43
CA ALA A 238 11.95 -5.66 11.71
C ALA A 238 10.78 -4.72 12.04
N THR A 239 11.10 -3.47 12.37
CA THR A 239 10.15 -2.35 12.49
C THR A 239 10.85 -1.03 12.19
N GLY A 240 10.11 -0.02 11.74
CA GLY A 240 10.63 1.31 11.45
C GLY A 240 11.51 1.41 10.21
N THR A 241 11.46 0.43 9.31
CA THR A 241 12.30 0.41 8.11
C THR A 241 11.48 0.37 6.82
N THR A 242 12.08 0.89 5.75
CA THR A 242 11.56 0.83 4.38
C THR A 242 12.41 -0.14 3.58
N PHE A 243 11.80 -1.17 3.00
CA PHE A 243 12.46 -2.14 2.12
C PHE A 243 12.36 -1.69 0.67
N VAL A 244 13.49 -1.42 0.04
CA VAL A 244 13.56 -1.05 -1.37
C VAL A 244 13.43 -2.30 -2.24
N VAL A 245 12.52 -2.25 -3.22
CA VAL A 245 12.25 -3.32 -4.18
C VAL A 245 12.22 -2.71 -5.59
N ASP A 246 13.38 -2.46 -6.15
CA ASP A 246 13.53 -1.65 -7.36
C ASP A 246 14.45 -2.22 -8.44
N GLY A 247 14.98 -3.42 -8.24
CA GLY A 247 15.93 -4.04 -9.17
C GLY A 247 17.27 -3.32 -9.26
N GLY A 248 17.63 -2.51 -8.26
CA GLY A 248 18.85 -1.71 -8.22
C GLY A 248 18.72 -0.35 -8.92
N ARG A 249 17.52 0.07 -9.29
CA ARG A 249 17.31 1.30 -10.06
C ARG A 249 17.71 2.59 -9.33
N SER A 250 17.75 2.58 -8.02
CA SER A 250 18.16 3.74 -7.19
C SER A 250 19.65 3.83 -6.91
N LEU A 251 20.46 2.91 -7.44
CA LEU A 251 21.92 2.89 -7.30
C LEU A 251 22.63 3.92 -8.19
#